data_99ea28708af3989776407a9e7e91b5fa
#
_entry.id   99ea28708af3989776407a9e7e91b5fa
#
_cell.length_a   1.000
_cell.length_b   1.000
_cell.length_c   1.000
_cell.angle_alpha   90.00
_cell.angle_beta   90.00
_cell.angle_gamma   90.00
#
_symmetry.space_group_name_H-M   'P 1'
#
loop_
_entity.id
_entity.type
_entity.pdbx_description
1 polymer ?
#
loop_
_entity_poly.entity_id
_entity_poly.type
_entity_poly.pdbx_seq_one_letter_code
_entity_poly.pdbx_strand_id
1 'polypeptide(L)'
;MSMRVRASAVAACLAALLLGTTGCGGDPAPGDGSAGPAFEGPWAEDFAAAHRSATTGEQRQMLADGVVSDAEYAQVREAFAQCLAEAGYAVTWTANGGFTLDAGSPDVPEELVQERVESCDVEHRGSVDYLYEQVARNPENLDEAEIMAACLVRRDVVAPSFSADDYRRWYDTQGGLLPFTVDERTGERVFDECNADPLGLHG
;
A
#
# COMPACT_ATOMS: atom_id res chain seq x y z
N MET A 1 -32.78 0.66 24.42
CA MET A 1 -32.64 -0.11 25.70
C MET A 1 -31.23 0.22 26.23
N SER A 2 -31.16 1.18 27.16
CA SER A 2 -29.90 1.74 27.68
C SER A 2 -29.38 0.91 28.83
N MET A 3 -28.17 0.42 28.76
CA MET A 3 -27.51 -0.27 29.85
C MET A 3 -26.31 0.55 30.34
N ARG A 4 -26.50 1.15 31.52
CA ARG A 4 -25.47 1.88 32.28
C ARG A 4 -24.70 0.88 33.13
N VAL A 5 -23.39 0.85 33.05
CA VAL A 5 -22.53 0.15 34.01
C VAL A 5 -21.78 1.16 34.86
N ARG A 6 -21.87 0.95 36.17
CA ARG A 6 -21.36 1.82 37.22
C ARG A 6 -19.89 1.57 37.49
N ALA A 7 -19.18 2.66 37.73
CA ALA A 7 -17.84 2.66 38.30
C ALA A 7 -17.90 2.27 39.80
N SER A 8 -16.93 1.47 40.22
CA SER A 8 -16.63 1.27 41.65
C SER A 8 -15.16 1.59 41.87
N ALA A 9 -14.96 2.65 42.63
CA ALA A 9 -13.67 3.04 43.20
C ALA A 9 -13.41 2.23 44.47
N VAL A 10 -12.20 1.75 44.67
CA VAL A 10 -11.68 1.34 45.95
C VAL A 10 -10.33 2.01 46.16
N ALA A 11 -10.25 2.71 47.30
CA ALA A 11 -9.15 3.53 47.73
C ALA A 11 -8.21 2.79 48.71
N ALA A 12 -6.96 3.21 48.69
CA ALA A 12 -6.00 3.37 49.77
C ALA A 12 -5.50 2.15 50.58
N CYS A 13 -4.18 2.03 50.65
CA CYS A 13 -3.45 2.12 51.91
C CYS A 13 -1.96 2.39 51.70
N LEU A 14 -1.48 3.44 52.34
CA LEU A 14 -0.07 3.81 52.53
C LEU A 14 0.62 2.81 53.51
N ALA A 15 1.89 2.50 53.28
CA ALA A 15 2.89 2.35 54.32
C ALA A 15 4.29 2.56 53.75
N ALA A 16 4.95 3.55 54.29
CA ALA A 16 6.38 3.86 54.05
C ALA A 16 7.29 2.96 54.91
N LEU A 17 8.41 2.52 54.37
CA LEU A 17 9.60 2.17 55.17
C LEU A 17 10.85 2.41 54.32
N LEU A 18 11.63 3.40 54.73
CA LEU A 18 12.96 3.74 54.28
C LEU A 18 13.96 2.75 54.87
N LEU A 19 14.81 2.13 54.08
CA LEU A 19 16.16 1.72 54.48
C LEU A 19 17.03 1.65 53.21
N GLY A 20 18.07 2.47 53.20
CA GLY A 20 19.04 2.56 52.11
C GLY A 20 19.98 1.38 52.08
N THR A 21 20.42 1.05 50.87
CA THR A 21 21.71 0.41 50.61
C THR A 21 22.32 1.04 49.37
N THR A 22 23.48 1.65 49.58
CA THR A 22 24.44 2.01 48.55
C THR A 22 24.90 0.74 47.85
N GLY A 23 24.61 0.63 46.56
CA GLY A 23 25.07 -0.46 45.70
C GLY A 23 25.54 0.10 44.37
N CYS A 24 26.79 -0.13 44.08
CA CYS A 24 27.65 0.21 42.96
C CYS A 24 26.97 0.34 41.61
N GLY A 25 27.51 1.25 40.81
CA GLY A 25 27.23 1.47 39.42
C GLY A 25 27.24 0.17 38.62
N GLY A 26 26.08 -0.16 38.10
CA GLY A 26 25.92 -0.97 36.92
C GLY A 26 25.75 0.01 35.78
N ASP A 27 26.69 0.04 34.86
CA ASP A 27 26.47 0.65 33.56
C ASP A 27 25.14 0.08 33.02
N PRO A 28 24.23 0.91 32.50
CA PRO A 28 23.11 0.36 31.77
C PRO A 28 23.71 -0.47 30.64
N ALA A 29 23.43 -1.77 30.67
CA ALA A 29 23.71 -2.62 29.52
C ALA A 29 23.16 -1.89 28.28
N PRO A 30 23.95 -1.81 27.20
CA PRO A 30 23.39 -1.30 25.96
C PRO A 30 22.16 -2.14 25.69
N GLY A 31 20.98 -1.49 25.75
CA GLY A 31 19.75 -2.14 25.33
C GLY A 31 20.03 -2.68 23.94
N ASP A 32 19.78 -3.96 23.73
CA ASP A 32 19.63 -4.56 22.41
C ASP A 32 18.42 -3.89 21.75
N GLY A 33 18.57 -2.61 21.43
CA GLY A 33 17.79 -1.94 20.42
C GLY A 33 18.27 -2.51 19.11
N SER A 34 17.72 -3.65 18.74
CA SER A 34 17.77 -4.10 17.36
C SER A 34 17.16 -2.96 16.55
N ALA A 35 18.01 -2.03 16.11
CA ALA A 35 17.62 -1.03 15.16
C ALA A 35 17.06 -1.81 13.98
N GLY A 36 15.80 -1.59 13.66
CA GLY A 36 15.17 -2.22 12.49
C GLY A 36 15.98 -1.89 11.23
N PRO A 37 15.61 -2.49 10.09
CA PRO A 37 16.30 -2.22 8.82
C PRO A 37 16.43 -0.72 8.57
N ALA A 38 17.61 -0.29 8.13
CA ALA A 38 17.83 1.08 7.67
C ALA A 38 17.49 1.13 6.18
N PHE A 39 16.50 1.92 5.82
CA PHE A 39 16.08 2.11 4.44
C PHE A 39 16.72 3.38 3.87
N GLU A 40 17.10 3.35 2.59
CA GLU A 40 17.74 4.45 1.88
C GLU A 40 17.02 4.75 0.56
N GLY A 41 17.26 5.95 0.01
CA GLY A 41 16.71 6.37 -1.27
C GLY A 41 15.33 7.02 -1.19
N PRO A 42 14.75 7.35 -2.36
CA PRO A 42 13.49 8.13 -2.45
C PRO A 42 12.28 7.46 -1.80
N TRP A 43 12.25 6.13 -1.76
CA TRP A 43 11.16 5.31 -1.19
C TRP A 43 11.42 4.80 0.22
N ALA A 44 12.47 5.31 0.90
CA ALA A 44 12.89 4.82 2.21
C ALA A 44 11.78 4.86 3.28
N GLU A 45 10.99 5.94 3.31
CA GLU A 45 9.88 6.09 4.27
C GLU A 45 8.75 5.11 4.00
N ASP A 46 8.45 4.86 2.72
CA ASP A 46 7.40 3.93 2.30
C ASP A 46 7.79 2.49 2.61
N PHE A 47 9.03 2.08 2.32
CA PHE A 47 9.55 0.77 2.73
C PHE A 47 9.56 0.60 4.24
N ALA A 48 9.97 1.62 4.99
CA ALA A 48 9.93 1.57 6.44
C ALA A 48 8.49 1.43 6.98
N ALA A 49 7.53 2.12 6.40
CA ALA A 49 6.12 2.02 6.77
C ALA A 49 5.56 0.64 6.42
N ALA A 50 5.81 0.15 5.22
CA ALA A 50 5.39 -1.17 4.74
C ALA A 50 5.98 -2.30 5.61
N HIS A 51 7.27 -2.25 5.91
CA HIS A 51 7.93 -3.23 6.78
C HIS A 51 7.30 -3.28 8.19
N ARG A 52 6.97 -2.11 8.76
CA ARG A 52 6.30 -2.04 10.07
C ARG A 52 4.88 -2.58 10.05
N SER A 53 4.13 -2.33 8.97
CA SER A 53 2.73 -2.75 8.81
C SER A 53 2.56 -4.16 8.23
N ALA A 54 3.63 -4.80 7.77
CA ALA A 54 3.60 -6.13 7.21
C ALA A 54 2.93 -7.14 8.17
N THR A 55 1.90 -7.83 7.67
CA THR A 55 1.09 -8.75 8.46
C THR A 55 1.76 -10.12 8.64
N THR A 56 2.60 -10.52 7.69
CA THR A 56 3.31 -11.81 7.73
C THR A 56 4.82 -11.63 7.88
N GLY A 57 5.50 -12.68 8.37
CA GLY A 57 6.96 -12.70 8.45
C GLY A 57 7.62 -12.70 7.07
N GLU A 58 6.97 -13.29 6.08
CA GLU A 58 7.43 -13.36 4.70
C GLU A 58 7.42 -11.98 4.03
N GLN A 59 6.30 -11.25 4.10
CA GLN A 59 6.23 -9.86 3.62
C GLN A 59 7.30 -8.98 4.29
N ARG A 60 7.48 -9.13 5.60
CA ARG A 60 8.48 -8.36 6.34
C ARG A 60 9.91 -8.67 5.88
N GLN A 61 10.18 -9.93 5.53
CA GLN A 61 11.48 -10.35 5.03
C GLN A 61 11.74 -9.79 3.62
N MET A 62 10.76 -9.83 2.72
CA MET A 62 10.86 -9.29 1.36
C MET A 62 11.10 -7.76 1.36
N LEU A 63 10.53 -7.05 2.33
CA LEU A 63 10.67 -5.60 2.45
C LEU A 63 11.95 -5.16 3.19
N ALA A 64 12.71 -6.07 3.81
CA ALA A 64 13.74 -5.73 4.79
C ALA A 64 14.97 -5.01 4.22
N ASP A 65 15.29 -5.19 2.95
CA ASP A 65 16.44 -4.55 2.28
C ASP A 65 16.08 -3.29 1.47
N GLY A 66 14.78 -2.92 1.45
CA GLY A 66 14.30 -1.73 0.72
C GLY A 66 14.21 -1.91 -0.78
N VAL A 67 14.21 -3.14 -1.25
CA VAL A 67 14.06 -3.50 -2.68
C VAL A 67 13.13 -4.70 -2.79
N VAL A 68 12.17 -4.63 -3.69
CA VAL A 68 11.39 -5.81 -4.07
C VAL A 68 11.92 -6.32 -5.40
N SER A 69 12.40 -7.56 -5.42
CA SER A 69 12.89 -8.20 -6.65
C SER A 69 11.74 -8.73 -7.51
N ASP A 70 12.02 -8.96 -8.81
CA ASP A 70 11.07 -9.59 -9.76
C ASP A 70 10.56 -10.95 -9.23
N ALA A 71 11.43 -11.69 -8.54
CA ALA A 71 11.07 -12.99 -7.98
C ALA A 71 10.10 -12.88 -6.80
N GLU A 72 10.29 -11.92 -5.90
CA GLU A 72 9.39 -11.66 -4.79
C GLU A 72 8.05 -11.11 -5.26
N TYR A 73 8.06 -10.20 -6.24
CA TYR A 73 6.84 -9.73 -6.88
C TYR A 73 6.05 -10.87 -7.53
N ALA A 74 6.72 -11.74 -8.30
CA ALA A 74 6.06 -12.91 -8.89
C ALA A 74 5.52 -13.86 -7.83
N GLN A 75 6.25 -14.08 -6.74
CA GLN A 75 5.86 -14.96 -5.64
C GLN A 75 4.59 -14.48 -4.93
N VAL A 76 4.50 -13.20 -4.57
CA VAL A 76 3.30 -12.67 -3.89
C VAL A 76 2.07 -12.70 -4.80
N ARG A 77 2.24 -12.45 -6.08
CA ARG A 77 1.15 -12.51 -7.07
C ARG A 77 0.65 -13.93 -7.29
N GLU A 78 1.56 -14.89 -7.35
CA GLU A 78 1.17 -16.31 -7.46
C GLU A 78 0.44 -16.80 -6.21
N ALA A 79 0.94 -16.47 -5.02
CA ALA A 79 0.30 -16.82 -3.76
C ALA A 79 -1.11 -16.20 -3.64
N PHE A 80 -1.28 -14.94 -4.03
CA PHE A 80 -2.58 -14.27 -4.09
C PHE A 80 -3.54 -14.99 -5.08
N ALA A 81 -3.07 -15.27 -6.28
CA ALA A 81 -3.89 -15.97 -7.28
C ALA A 81 -4.28 -17.37 -6.81
N GLN A 82 -3.39 -18.08 -6.13
CA GLN A 82 -3.69 -19.39 -5.55
C GLN A 82 -4.73 -19.30 -4.43
N CYS A 83 -4.61 -18.32 -3.52
CA CYS A 83 -5.58 -18.05 -2.46
C CYS A 83 -7.00 -17.82 -3.02
N LEU A 84 -7.09 -17.06 -4.10
CA LEU A 84 -8.37 -16.80 -4.78
C LEU A 84 -8.88 -18.03 -5.54
N ALA A 85 -7.97 -18.84 -6.14
CA ALA A 85 -8.35 -20.07 -6.82
C ALA A 85 -8.94 -21.12 -5.86
N GLU A 86 -8.47 -21.19 -4.61
CA GLU A 86 -9.05 -22.05 -3.55
C GLU A 86 -10.49 -21.63 -3.21
N ALA A 87 -10.82 -20.36 -3.41
CA ALA A 87 -12.18 -19.83 -3.27
C ALA A 87 -13.03 -19.92 -4.57
N GLY A 88 -12.46 -20.47 -5.65
CA GLY A 88 -13.15 -20.67 -6.92
C GLY A 88 -13.06 -19.49 -7.90
N TYR A 89 -12.12 -18.57 -7.69
CA TYR A 89 -11.89 -17.42 -8.58
C TYR A 89 -10.63 -17.59 -9.41
N ALA A 90 -10.69 -17.28 -10.69
CA ALA A 90 -9.49 -17.21 -11.54
C ALA A 90 -9.03 -15.75 -11.68
N VAL A 91 -7.76 -15.52 -11.43
CA VAL A 91 -7.11 -14.21 -11.57
C VAL A 91 -6.50 -14.07 -12.95
N THR A 92 -6.82 -12.98 -13.66
CA THR A 92 -6.11 -12.57 -14.89
C THR A 92 -5.47 -11.22 -14.64
N TRP A 93 -4.13 -11.18 -14.70
CA TRP A 93 -3.35 -9.96 -14.50
C TRP A 93 -3.43 -9.04 -15.72
N THR A 94 -3.55 -7.75 -15.48
CA THR A 94 -3.51 -6.72 -16.51
C THR A 94 -2.10 -6.12 -16.65
N ALA A 95 -1.84 -5.47 -17.77
CA ALA A 95 -0.51 -4.90 -18.05
C ALA A 95 -0.11 -3.74 -17.11
N ASN A 96 -1.09 -3.10 -16.46
CA ASN A 96 -0.89 -2.01 -15.51
C ASN A 96 -0.84 -2.45 -14.04
N GLY A 97 -0.51 -3.73 -13.77
CA GLY A 97 -0.39 -4.27 -12.42
C GLY A 97 -1.73 -4.68 -11.77
N GLY A 98 -2.86 -4.28 -12.31
CA GLY A 98 -4.17 -4.68 -11.84
C GLY A 98 -4.53 -6.12 -12.20
N PHE A 99 -5.73 -6.54 -11.83
CA PHE A 99 -6.25 -7.86 -12.19
C PHE A 99 -7.76 -7.84 -12.42
N THR A 100 -8.24 -8.82 -13.15
CA THR A 100 -9.65 -9.16 -13.25
C THR A 100 -9.92 -10.52 -12.65
N LEU A 101 -11.11 -10.70 -12.10
CA LEU A 101 -11.56 -11.97 -11.54
C LEU A 101 -12.62 -12.59 -12.45
N ASP A 102 -12.44 -13.86 -12.75
CA ASP A 102 -13.49 -14.70 -13.30
C ASP A 102 -14.04 -15.57 -12.15
N ALA A 103 -15.28 -15.29 -11.75
CA ALA A 103 -15.99 -16.11 -10.78
C ALA A 103 -16.67 -17.24 -11.53
N GLY A 104 -16.29 -18.46 -11.29
CA GLY A 104 -16.90 -19.64 -11.93
C GLY A 104 -18.41 -19.83 -11.62
N SER A 105 -19.01 -18.98 -10.77
CA SER A 105 -20.45 -18.94 -10.48
C SER A 105 -20.95 -17.49 -10.42
N PRO A 106 -21.97 -17.12 -11.20
CA PRO A 106 -22.56 -15.78 -11.19
C PRO A 106 -23.38 -15.45 -9.94
N ASP A 107 -23.60 -16.41 -9.06
CA ASP A 107 -24.51 -16.31 -7.92
C ASP A 107 -23.79 -15.92 -6.59
N VAL A 108 -22.49 -15.61 -6.64
CA VAL A 108 -21.75 -15.20 -5.44
C VAL A 108 -21.98 -13.70 -5.18
N PRO A 109 -22.46 -13.32 -3.98
CA PRO A 109 -22.62 -11.91 -3.63
C PRO A 109 -21.28 -11.15 -3.73
N GLU A 110 -21.32 -9.94 -4.30
CA GLU A 110 -20.15 -9.10 -4.52
C GLU A 110 -19.38 -8.83 -3.23
N GLU A 111 -20.08 -8.64 -2.11
CA GLU A 111 -19.45 -8.41 -0.80
C GLU A 111 -18.57 -9.58 -0.36
N LEU A 112 -18.98 -10.82 -0.66
CA LEU A 112 -18.17 -12.01 -0.34
C LEU A 112 -16.94 -12.13 -1.26
N VAL A 113 -17.07 -11.71 -2.51
CA VAL A 113 -15.93 -11.63 -3.43
C VAL A 113 -14.91 -10.62 -2.91
N GLN A 114 -15.38 -9.43 -2.54
CA GLN A 114 -14.52 -8.36 -2.04
C GLN A 114 -13.83 -8.75 -0.73
N GLU A 115 -14.56 -9.34 0.23
CA GLU A 115 -13.98 -9.83 1.50
C GLU A 115 -12.87 -10.86 1.23
N ARG A 116 -13.08 -11.78 0.27
CA ARG A 116 -12.09 -12.79 -0.08
C ARG A 116 -10.85 -12.17 -0.74
N VAL A 117 -11.06 -11.23 -1.66
CA VAL A 117 -9.97 -10.49 -2.32
C VAL A 117 -9.14 -9.77 -1.28
N GLU A 118 -9.77 -9.02 -0.36
CA GLU A 118 -9.10 -8.28 0.70
C GLU A 118 -8.31 -9.21 1.64
N SER A 119 -8.90 -10.34 2.02
CA SER A 119 -8.23 -11.32 2.87
C SER A 119 -6.97 -11.89 2.20
N CYS A 120 -7.08 -12.33 0.94
CA CYS A 120 -5.93 -12.85 0.18
C CYS A 120 -4.88 -11.78 -0.07
N ASP A 121 -5.29 -10.52 -0.30
CA ASP A 121 -4.39 -9.39 -0.50
C ASP A 121 -3.55 -9.11 0.75
N VAL A 122 -4.19 -8.97 1.90
CA VAL A 122 -3.53 -8.72 3.19
C VAL A 122 -2.57 -9.85 3.55
N GLU A 123 -2.94 -11.11 3.29
CA GLU A 123 -2.13 -12.26 3.63
C GLU A 123 -0.92 -12.44 2.71
N HIS A 124 -1.09 -12.22 1.40
CA HIS A 124 -0.06 -12.59 0.42
C HIS A 124 0.65 -11.42 -0.23
N ARG A 125 -0.08 -10.41 -0.73
CA ARG A 125 0.56 -9.27 -1.42
C ARG A 125 1.00 -8.18 -0.44
N GLY A 126 0.07 -7.70 0.39
CA GLY A 126 0.32 -6.57 1.28
C GLY A 126 0.87 -5.35 0.52
N SER A 127 1.95 -4.76 1.04
CA SER A 127 2.63 -3.64 0.39
C SER A 127 3.74 -4.06 -0.59
N VAL A 128 4.05 -5.35 -0.74
CA VAL A 128 5.16 -5.82 -1.58
C VAL A 128 4.86 -5.55 -3.05
N ASP A 129 3.70 -5.97 -3.51
CA ASP A 129 3.20 -5.78 -4.87
C ASP A 129 3.16 -4.28 -5.24
N TYR A 130 2.53 -3.48 -4.38
CA TYR A 130 2.42 -2.04 -4.55
C TYR A 130 3.79 -1.35 -4.67
N LEU A 131 4.74 -1.63 -3.76
CA LEU A 131 6.05 -0.98 -3.77
C LEU A 131 6.86 -1.36 -5.01
N TYR A 132 6.80 -2.62 -5.45
CA TYR A 132 7.45 -3.01 -6.70
C TYR A 132 6.96 -2.16 -7.88
N GLU A 133 5.64 -2.04 -8.05
CA GLU A 133 5.06 -1.29 -9.16
C GLU A 133 5.34 0.21 -9.06
N GLN A 134 5.23 0.78 -7.86
CA GLN A 134 5.47 2.21 -7.66
C GLN A 134 6.94 2.59 -7.89
N VAL A 135 7.88 1.82 -7.39
CA VAL A 135 9.32 2.05 -7.64
C VAL A 135 9.66 1.92 -9.11
N ALA A 136 9.08 0.93 -9.81
CA ALA A 136 9.33 0.74 -11.24
C ALA A 136 8.85 1.93 -12.08
N ARG A 137 7.65 2.46 -11.80
CA ARG A 137 7.04 3.56 -12.57
C ARG A 137 7.50 4.96 -12.17
N ASN A 138 8.00 5.12 -10.93
CA ASN A 138 8.39 6.41 -10.34
C ASN A 138 9.60 6.25 -9.38
N PRO A 139 10.78 5.88 -9.89
CA PRO A 139 11.94 5.53 -9.04
C PRO A 139 12.40 6.68 -8.13
N GLU A 140 12.15 7.92 -8.51
CA GLU A 140 12.53 9.11 -7.74
C GLU A 140 11.45 9.55 -6.72
N ASN A 141 10.35 8.79 -6.57
CA ASN A 141 9.22 9.12 -5.71
C ASN A 141 8.73 10.57 -5.89
N LEU A 142 8.56 10.97 -7.14
CA LEU A 142 8.04 12.30 -7.50
C LEU A 142 6.55 12.38 -7.13
N ASP A 143 6.04 13.60 -6.98
CA ASP A 143 4.61 13.82 -6.70
C ASP A 143 3.72 13.21 -7.80
N GLU A 144 2.83 12.33 -7.42
CA GLU A 144 1.96 11.58 -8.33
C GLU A 144 1.09 12.48 -9.20
N ALA A 145 0.54 13.53 -8.64
CA ALA A 145 -0.30 14.45 -9.41
C ALA A 145 0.51 15.24 -10.43
N GLU A 146 1.77 15.56 -10.13
CA GLU A 146 2.67 16.25 -11.05
C GLU A 146 3.02 15.37 -12.25
N ILE A 147 3.44 14.11 -12.00
CA ILE A 147 3.85 13.21 -13.09
C ILE A 147 2.65 12.78 -13.95
N MET A 148 1.48 12.56 -13.34
CA MET A 148 0.26 12.18 -14.07
C MET A 148 -0.26 13.34 -14.91
N ALA A 149 -0.40 14.54 -14.35
CA ALA A 149 -0.82 15.72 -15.10
C ALA A 149 0.13 16.00 -16.28
N ALA A 150 1.46 15.93 -16.03
CA ALA A 150 2.46 16.12 -17.08
C ALA A 150 2.37 15.07 -18.19
N CYS A 151 2.11 13.80 -17.84
CA CYS A 151 1.91 12.74 -18.82
C CYS A 151 0.67 12.99 -19.68
N LEU A 152 -0.49 13.28 -19.05
CA LEU A 152 -1.74 13.51 -19.78
C LEU A 152 -1.66 14.72 -20.71
N VAL A 153 -1.00 15.80 -20.29
CA VAL A 153 -0.74 16.99 -21.13
C VAL A 153 0.21 16.63 -22.29
N ARG A 154 1.30 15.92 -22.03
CA ARG A 154 2.27 15.48 -23.04
C ARG A 154 1.65 14.56 -24.08
N ARG A 155 0.62 13.81 -23.70
CA ARG A 155 -0.12 12.90 -24.59
C ARG A 155 -1.31 13.58 -25.27
N ASP A 156 -1.50 14.87 -25.08
CA ASP A 156 -2.55 15.71 -25.71
C ASP A 156 -4.00 15.23 -25.45
N VAL A 157 -4.26 14.57 -24.33
CA VAL A 157 -5.60 14.07 -23.98
C VAL A 157 -6.36 14.97 -23.01
N VAL A 158 -5.70 15.95 -22.43
CA VAL A 158 -6.30 17.02 -21.61
C VAL A 158 -5.83 18.38 -22.12
N ALA A 159 -6.48 19.45 -21.64
CA ALA A 159 -6.07 20.82 -22.01
C ALA A 159 -4.60 21.08 -21.61
N PRO A 160 -3.83 21.87 -22.38
CA PRO A 160 -2.46 22.21 -22.02
C PRO A 160 -2.30 22.96 -20.68
N SER A 161 -3.38 23.53 -20.16
CA SER A 161 -3.43 24.19 -18.86
C SER A 161 -3.78 23.23 -17.71
N PHE A 162 -4.01 21.95 -17.97
CA PHE A 162 -4.32 20.95 -16.94
C PHE A 162 -3.11 20.78 -16.02
N SER A 163 -3.33 20.98 -14.73
CA SER A 163 -2.28 21.05 -13.71
C SER A 163 -2.35 19.89 -12.71
N ALA A 164 -1.31 19.74 -11.90
CA ALA A 164 -1.30 18.82 -10.76
C ALA A 164 -2.45 19.10 -9.78
N ASP A 165 -2.81 20.38 -9.57
CA ASP A 165 -3.93 20.73 -8.69
C ASP A 165 -5.29 20.36 -9.30
N ASP A 166 -5.42 20.36 -10.62
CA ASP A 166 -6.62 19.88 -11.30
C ASP A 166 -6.73 18.36 -11.17
N TYR A 167 -5.61 17.63 -11.29
CA TYR A 167 -5.54 16.19 -11.08
C TYR A 167 -5.90 15.80 -9.63
N ARG A 168 -5.29 16.46 -8.62
CA ARG A 168 -5.63 16.24 -7.20
C ARG A 168 -7.11 16.48 -6.92
N ARG A 169 -7.65 17.58 -7.42
CA ARG A 169 -9.06 17.92 -7.24
C ARG A 169 -9.97 16.85 -7.85
N TRP A 170 -9.65 16.37 -9.03
CA TRP A 170 -10.39 15.29 -9.67
C TRP A 170 -10.34 14.01 -8.82
N TYR A 171 -9.14 13.62 -8.37
CA TYR A 171 -8.92 12.43 -7.57
C TYR A 171 -9.66 12.50 -6.22
N ASP A 172 -9.51 13.60 -5.48
CA ASP A 172 -10.11 13.79 -4.15
C ASP A 172 -11.64 13.83 -4.17
N THR A 173 -12.21 14.33 -5.25
CA THR A 173 -13.69 14.41 -5.40
C THR A 173 -14.29 13.12 -5.94
N GLN A 174 -13.48 12.12 -6.28
CA GLN A 174 -13.92 10.92 -7.02
C GLN A 174 -14.83 11.30 -8.21
N GLY A 175 -14.48 12.38 -8.87
CA GLY A 175 -15.35 13.22 -9.68
C GLY A 175 -15.63 12.75 -11.09
N GLY A 176 -15.83 11.44 -11.31
CA GLY A 176 -16.20 10.96 -12.62
C GLY A 176 -15.05 11.00 -13.64
N LEU A 177 -15.37 11.26 -14.89
CA LEU A 177 -14.38 11.29 -15.97
C LEU A 177 -13.43 12.49 -15.84
N LEU A 178 -12.15 12.26 -16.13
CA LEU A 178 -11.21 13.36 -16.36
C LEU A 178 -11.70 14.27 -17.51
N PRO A 179 -11.33 15.55 -17.51
CA PRO A 179 -11.76 16.51 -18.54
C PRO A 179 -10.99 16.29 -19.86
N PHE A 180 -11.17 15.12 -20.46
CA PHE A 180 -10.55 14.79 -21.72
C PHE A 180 -10.96 15.75 -22.84
N THR A 181 -10.01 16.11 -23.70
CA THR A 181 -10.22 16.88 -24.93
C THR A 181 -10.43 15.97 -26.16
N VAL A 182 -10.33 14.68 -25.95
CA VAL A 182 -10.55 13.61 -26.93
C VAL A 182 -11.78 12.78 -26.54
N ASP A 183 -12.17 11.80 -27.34
CA ASP A 183 -13.23 10.87 -26.94
C ASP A 183 -12.82 10.06 -25.70
N GLU A 184 -13.82 9.71 -24.89
CA GLU A 184 -13.66 9.05 -23.59
C GLU A 184 -12.76 7.81 -23.66
N ARG A 185 -13.01 6.92 -24.61
CA ARG A 185 -12.23 5.67 -24.78
C ARG A 185 -10.75 5.94 -25.04
N THR A 186 -10.46 6.95 -25.87
CA THR A 186 -9.07 7.37 -26.13
C THR A 186 -8.44 7.98 -24.88
N GLY A 187 -9.19 8.81 -24.15
CA GLY A 187 -8.75 9.43 -22.91
C GLY A 187 -8.42 8.39 -21.84
N GLU A 188 -9.33 7.45 -21.59
CA GLU A 188 -9.14 6.36 -20.63
C GLU A 188 -7.94 5.48 -20.97
N ARG A 189 -7.81 5.07 -22.22
CA ARG A 189 -6.65 4.27 -22.65
C ARG A 189 -5.33 5.00 -22.38
N VAL A 190 -5.25 6.29 -22.71
CA VAL A 190 -4.04 7.08 -22.45
C VAL A 190 -3.83 7.31 -20.96
N PHE A 191 -4.90 7.46 -20.18
CA PHE A 191 -4.81 7.51 -18.73
C PHE A 191 -4.19 6.23 -18.16
N ASP A 192 -4.62 5.06 -18.61
CA ASP A 192 -4.05 3.76 -18.21
C ASP A 192 -2.57 3.65 -18.60
N GLU A 193 -2.22 4.10 -19.82
CA GLU A 193 -0.82 4.15 -20.27
C GLU A 193 0.03 5.09 -19.39
N CYS A 194 -0.48 6.28 -19.06
CA CYS A 194 0.18 7.20 -18.13
C CYS A 194 0.28 6.63 -16.72
N ASN A 195 -0.77 5.93 -16.26
CA ASN A 195 -0.75 5.29 -14.95
C ASN A 195 0.32 4.17 -14.88
N ALA A 196 0.52 3.43 -15.97
CA ALA A 196 1.55 2.39 -16.03
C ALA A 196 2.98 2.98 -16.14
N ASP A 197 3.17 4.06 -16.92
CA ASP A 197 4.49 4.67 -17.18
C ASP A 197 4.37 6.20 -17.30
N PRO A 198 4.16 6.93 -16.18
CA PRO A 198 3.94 8.37 -16.21
C PRO A 198 5.17 9.16 -16.67
N LEU A 199 6.35 8.59 -16.50
CA LEU A 199 7.63 9.21 -16.82
C LEU A 199 8.16 8.83 -18.22
N GLY A 200 7.59 7.79 -18.86
CA GLY A 200 8.04 7.28 -20.15
C GLY A 200 9.36 6.51 -20.07
N LEU A 201 9.53 5.73 -19.00
CA LEU A 201 10.77 4.97 -18.73
C LEU A 201 10.80 3.64 -19.49
N HIS A 202 9.66 3.13 -19.92
CA HIS A 202 9.48 1.79 -20.48
C HIS A 202 8.97 1.80 -21.93
N GLY A 203 9.03 2.97 -22.61
CA GLY A 203 8.51 3.20 -23.96
C GLY A 203 9.29 2.58 -25.11
#